data_a7c88925b20e01e0f31f4cf5914c73dd
#
_entry.id   a7c88925b20e01e0f31f4cf5914c73dd
#
_cell.length_a   1.000
_cell.length_b   1.000
_cell.length_c   1.000
_cell.angle_alpha   90.00
_cell.angle_beta   90.00
_cell.angle_gamma   90.00
#
_symmetry.space_group_name_H-M   'P 1'
#
loop_
_entity.id
_entity.type
_entity.pdbx_description
1 polymer ?
#
loop_
_entity_poly.entity_id
_entity_poly.type
_entity_poly.pdbx_seq_one_letter_code
_entity_poly.pdbx_strand_id
1 'polypeptide(L)'
;MEENKKLVDTIVKGIQEKKGTDIVIVDLSKMEGAICREFVICTGQSPTQVQAITDSVSETVRMEAGEKPVKVVGEDNAVWVAMYYTDVMVHVFVPDTREYYDIEHLWEDAPKTVIPNEE
;
A
#
# COMPACT_ATOMS: atom_id res chain seq x y z
N MET A 1 -7.08 -4.67 -14.48
CA MET A 1 -8.55 -4.67 -14.57
C MET A 1 -9.07 -3.38 -14.02
N GLU A 2 -10.14 -2.87 -14.62
CA GLU A 2 -10.66 -1.55 -14.25
C GLU A 2 -11.10 -1.47 -12.80
N GLU A 3 -11.69 -2.55 -12.27
CA GLU A 3 -12.12 -2.57 -10.88
C GLU A 3 -10.97 -2.38 -9.91
N ASN A 4 -9.86 -3.08 -10.17
CA ASN A 4 -8.69 -2.93 -9.31
C ASN A 4 -8.03 -1.58 -9.51
N LYS A 5 -8.09 -1.03 -10.72
CA LYS A 5 -7.52 0.28 -10.96
C LYS A 5 -8.19 1.34 -10.11
N LYS A 6 -9.52 1.32 -10.00
CA LYS A 6 -10.22 2.29 -9.16
C LYS A 6 -9.80 2.13 -7.69
N LEU A 7 -9.73 0.90 -7.21
CA LEU A 7 -9.31 0.64 -5.83
C LEU A 7 -7.89 1.13 -5.60
N VAL A 8 -6.95 0.82 -6.50
CA VAL A 8 -5.56 1.25 -6.38
C VAL A 8 -5.46 2.77 -6.40
N ASP A 9 -6.16 3.43 -7.32
CA ASP A 9 -6.13 4.89 -7.41
C ASP A 9 -6.67 5.52 -6.12
N THR A 10 -7.71 4.95 -5.54
CA THR A 10 -8.29 5.43 -4.29
C THR A 10 -7.32 5.23 -3.12
N ILE A 11 -6.64 4.09 -3.08
CA ILE A 11 -5.62 3.83 -2.07
C ILE A 11 -4.50 4.87 -2.16
N VAL A 12 -3.99 5.12 -3.37
CA VAL A 12 -2.94 6.11 -3.59
C VAL A 12 -3.38 7.48 -3.11
N LYS A 13 -4.61 7.87 -3.41
CA LYS A 13 -5.16 9.14 -2.95
C LYS A 13 -5.15 9.23 -1.42
N GLY A 14 -5.57 8.16 -0.74
CA GLY A 14 -5.54 8.14 0.73
C GLY A 14 -4.14 8.27 1.30
N ILE A 15 -3.15 7.63 0.66
CA ILE A 15 -1.75 7.75 1.06
C ILE A 15 -1.27 9.19 0.90
N GLN A 16 -1.58 9.80 -0.22
CA GLN A 16 -1.12 11.16 -0.53
C GLN A 16 -1.73 12.20 0.40
N GLU A 17 -2.94 11.97 0.86
CA GLU A 17 -3.60 12.89 1.80
C GLU A 17 -2.84 13.06 3.11
N LYS A 18 -2.09 12.04 3.52
CA LYS A 18 -1.27 12.08 4.73
C LYS A 18 0.22 12.13 4.39
N LYS A 19 0.56 12.54 3.18
CA LYS A 19 1.94 12.79 2.76
C LYS A 19 2.82 11.53 2.76
N GLY A 20 2.23 10.38 2.54
CA GLY A 20 3.01 9.17 2.31
C GLY A 20 3.88 9.34 1.07
N THR A 21 5.09 8.79 1.10
CA THR A 21 6.07 8.97 0.03
C THR A 21 6.52 7.63 -0.55
N ASP A 22 7.29 7.73 -1.65
CA ASP A 22 7.90 6.56 -2.29
C ASP A 22 6.86 5.49 -2.60
N ILE A 23 5.74 5.91 -3.18
CA ILE A 23 4.64 5.01 -3.51
C ILE A 23 5.01 4.21 -4.75
N VAL A 24 4.95 2.88 -4.64
CA VAL A 24 5.22 1.98 -5.75
C VAL A 24 4.06 0.99 -5.85
N ILE A 25 3.54 0.82 -7.05
CA ILE A 25 2.52 -0.17 -7.35
C ILE A 25 3.23 -1.34 -8.03
N VAL A 26 3.09 -2.54 -7.48
CA VAL A 26 3.71 -3.75 -8.01
C VAL A 26 2.61 -4.62 -8.61
N ASP A 27 2.71 -4.91 -9.91
CA ASP A 27 1.72 -5.74 -10.61
C ASP A 27 2.14 -7.20 -10.48
N LEU A 28 1.41 -7.94 -9.67
CA LEU A 28 1.66 -9.36 -9.41
C LEU A 28 0.73 -10.28 -10.19
N SER A 29 -0.10 -9.73 -11.07
CA SER A 29 -1.16 -10.49 -11.73
C SER A 29 -0.65 -11.64 -12.58
N LYS A 30 0.60 -11.57 -13.05
CA LYS A 30 1.21 -12.62 -13.88
C LYS A 30 2.32 -13.35 -13.15
N MET A 31 2.48 -13.12 -11.84
CA MET A 31 3.54 -13.75 -11.06
C MET A 31 3.00 -15.00 -10.39
N GLU A 32 3.68 -16.11 -10.62
CA GLU A 32 3.32 -17.38 -10.04
C GLU A 32 3.55 -17.36 -8.52
N GLY A 33 2.60 -17.87 -7.77
CA GLY A 33 2.71 -17.92 -6.32
C GLY A 33 2.32 -16.66 -5.58
N ALA A 34 1.91 -15.61 -6.30
CA ALA A 34 1.50 -14.38 -5.65
C ALA A 34 0.14 -14.55 -4.96
N ILE A 35 0.02 -13.95 -3.77
CA ILE A 35 -1.19 -14.08 -2.96
C ILE A 35 -2.26 -13.04 -3.31
N CYS A 36 -1.91 -12.05 -4.12
CA CYS A 36 -2.85 -11.02 -4.57
C CYS A 36 -2.40 -10.53 -5.93
N ARG A 37 -3.19 -9.65 -6.53
CA ARG A 37 -2.91 -9.17 -7.87
C ARG A 37 -1.98 -7.96 -7.90
N GLU A 38 -2.00 -7.13 -6.85
CA GLU A 38 -1.18 -5.93 -6.80
C GLU A 38 -0.79 -5.62 -5.37
N PHE A 39 0.43 -5.10 -5.21
CA PHE A 39 0.85 -4.44 -3.96
C PHE A 39 0.84 -2.93 -4.21
N VAL A 40 0.47 -2.17 -3.20
CA VAL A 40 0.74 -0.73 -3.15
C VAL A 40 1.62 -0.52 -1.94
N ILE A 41 2.85 -0.06 -2.16
CA ILE A 41 3.86 0.09 -1.12
C ILE A 41 4.16 1.56 -0.94
N CYS A 42 4.25 2.03 0.28
CA CYS A 42 4.61 3.43 0.55
C CYS A 42 5.37 3.54 1.86
N THR A 43 5.88 4.74 2.13
CA THR A 43 6.68 5.05 3.31
C THR A 43 6.04 6.16 4.12
N GLY A 44 5.99 5.99 5.44
CA GLY A 44 5.72 7.05 6.40
C GLY A 44 6.97 7.25 7.24
N GLN A 45 7.28 8.47 7.63
CA GLN A 45 8.54 8.79 8.29
C GLN A 45 8.59 8.38 9.76
N SER A 46 7.45 8.05 10.35
CA SER A 46 7.36 7.64 11.75
C SER A 46 6.18 6.70 11.92
N PRO A 47 6.14 5.92 13.02
CA PRO A 47 4.96 5.10 13.30
C PRO A 47 3.67 5.92 13.37
N THR A 48 3.72 7.15 13.89
CA THR A 48 2.56 8.02 13.91
C THR A 48 2.05 8.32 12.51
N GLN A 49 2.96 8.62 11.59
CA GLN A 49 2.57 8.88 10.20
C GLN A 49 2.07 7.60 9.52
N VAL A 50 2.71 6.46 9.78
CA VAL A 50 2.25 5.17 9.25
C VAL A 50 0.82 4.91 9.66
N GLN A 51 0.49 5.15 10.94
CA GLN A 51 -0.89 4.97 11.42
C GLN A 51 -1.84 5.96 10.76
N ALA A 52 -1.42 7.20 10.60
CA ALA A 52 -2.25 8.22 9.95
C ALA A 52 -2.53 7.85 8.48
N ILE A 53 -1.51 7.34 7.77
CA ILE A 53 -1.70 6.87 6.39
C ILE A 53 -2.67 5.69 6.36
N THR A 54 -2.51 4.73 7.27
CA THR A 54 -3.39 3.57 7.36
C THR A 54 -4.84 3.99 7.54
N ASP A 55 -5.08 4.90 8.48
CA ASP A 55 -6.42 5.39 8.76
C ASP A 55 -7.00 6.14 7.56
N SER A 56 -6.17 6.95 6.90
CA SER A 56 -6.60 7.72 5.73
C SER A 56 -6.98 6.79 4.56
N VAL A 57 -6.18 5.76 4.32
CA VAL A 57 -6.49 4.78 3.26
C VAL A 57 -7.80 4.09 3.58
N SER A 58 -7.95 3.60 4.81
CA SER A 58 -9.17 2.91 5.22
C SER A 58 -10.41 3.77 5.00
N GLU A 59 -10.35 5.03 5.43
CA GLU A 59 -11.49 5.94 5.29
C GLU A 59 -11.75 6.33 3.84
N THR A 60 -10.70 6.66 3.09
CA THR A 60 -10.85 7.07 1.69
C THR A 60 -11.46 5.95 0.84
N VAL A 61 -10.97 4.72 1.04
CA VAL A 61 -11.49 3.57 0.30
C VAL A 61 -12.94 3.28 0.69
N ARG A 62 -13.26 3.39 1.97
CA ARG A 62 -14.63 3.18 2.43
C ARG A 62 -15.57 4.19 1.79
N MET A 63 -15.19 5.45 1.74
CA MET A 63 -16.06 6.51 1.24
C MET A 63 -16.15 6.54 -0.28
N GLU A 64 -15.06 6.30 -0.98
CA GLU A 64 -15.02 6.47 -2.43
C GLU A 64 -15.15 5.17 -3.21
N ALA A 65 -14.78 4.04 -2.65
CA ALA A 65 -14.88 2.74 -3.32
C ALA A 65 -15.83 1.78 -2.62
N GLY A 66 -16.35 2.16 -1.44
CA GLY A 66 -17.31 1.32 -0.74
C GLY A 66 -16.76 0.02 -0.19
N GLU A 67 -15.44 -0.06 0.01
CA GLU A 67 -14.79 -1.28 0.48
C GLU A 67 -14.14 -1.09 1.84
N LYS A 68 -14.04 -2.20 2.56
CA LYS A 68 -13.30 -2.25 3.83
C LYS A 68 -12.20 -3.30 3.68
N PRO A 69 -11.06 -3.11 4.37
CA PRO A 69 -10.04 -4.16 4.33
C PRO A 69 -10.56 -5.43 4.99
N VAL A 70 -10.21 -6.57 4.41
CA VAL A 70 -10.54 -7.87 4.99
C VAL A 70 -9.77 -8.07 6.29
N LYS A 71 -8.55 -7.55 6.33
CA LYS A 71 -7.67 -7.69 7.48
C LYS A 71 -6.64 -6.57 7.47
N VAL A 72 -6.26 -6.10 8.66
CA VAL A 72 -5.17 -5.14 8.84
C VAL A 72 -4.27 -5.69 9.93
N VAL A 73 -2.97 -5.79 9.66
CA VAL A 73 -2.01 -6.29 10.64
C VAL A 73 -0.86 -5.29 10.79
N GLY A 74 -0.23 -5.28 11.97
CA GLY A 74 0.94 -4.47 12.22
C GLY A 74 0.67 -3.14 12.88
N GLU A 75 -0.57 -2.84 13.26
CA GLU A 75 -0.91 -1.55 13.85
C GLU A 75 -0.35 -1.35 15.26
N ASP A 76 0.05 -2.42 15.96
CA ASP A 76 0.51 -2.32 17.34
C ASP A 76 1.70 -1.38 17.48
N ASN A 77 2.70 -1.50 16.62
CA ASN A 77 3.86 -0.62 16.65
C ASN A 77 3.99 0.26 15.39
N ALA A 78 3.20 -0.04 14.38
CA ALA A 78 3.08 0.76 13.15
C ALA A 78 4.41 1.04 12.44
N VAL A 79 5.30 0.05 12.42
CA VAL A 79 6.52 0.14 11.61
C VAL A 79 6.33 -0.53 10.25
N TRP A 80 5.38 -1.45 10.15
CA TRP A 80 4.95 -2.09 8.91
C TRP A 80 3.49 -2.50 9.07
N VAL A 81 2.59 -1.76 8.44
CA VAL A 81 1.17 -2.09 8.43
C VAL A 81 0.82 -2.68 7.07
N ALA A 82 0.18 -3.83 7.08
CA ALA A 82 -0.33 -4.45 5.85
C ALA A 82 -1.85 -4.46 5.90
N MET A 83 -2.47 -3.91 4.86
CA MET A 83 -3.92 -3.84 4.72
C MET A 83 -4.33 -4.73 3.55
N TYR A 84 -5.17 -5.73 3.81
CA TYR A 84 -5.59 -6.70 2.82
C TYR A 84 -6.96 -6.33 2.28
N TYR A 85 -6.98 -5.83 1.05
CA TYR A 85 -8.20 -5.79 0.24
C TYR A 85 -8.19 -7.04 -0.63
N THR A 86 -9.31 -7.47 -1.14
CA THR A 86 -9.41 -8.79 -1.78
C THR A 86 -8.29 -9.08 -2.80
N ASP A 87 -8.04 -8.16 -3.71
CA ASP A 87 -7.03 -8.37 -4.76
C ASP A 87 -5.80 -7.48 -4.62
N VAL A 88 -5.81 -6.58 -3.65
CA VAL A 88 -4.75 -5.59 -3.47
C VAL A 88 -4.31 -5.60 -2.03
N MET A 89 -3.01 -5.59 -1.80
CA MET A 89 -2.45 -5.46 -0.46
C MET A 89 -1.67 -4.17 -0.37
N VAL A 90 -1.96 -3.37 0.65
CA VAL A 90 -1.26 -2.11 0.90
C VAL A 90 -0.22 -2.35 1.97
N HIS A 91 1.01 -1.91 1.71
CA HIS A 91 2.11 -2.00 2.68
C HIS A 91 2.57 -0.60 3.02
N VAL A 92 2.46 -0.22 4.29
CA VAL A 92 2.91 1.08 4.78
C VAL A 92 4.05 0.85 5.75
N PHE A 93 5.23 1.37 5.42
CA PHE A 93 6.46 1.11 6.19
C PHE A 93 7.08 2.39 6.72
N VAL A 94 7.77 2.30 7.85
CA VAL A 94 8.81 3.30 8.14
C VAL A 94 10.04 2.96 7.29
N PRO A 95 10.94 3.95 7.03
CA PRO A 95 12.04 3.74 6.06
C PRO A 95 12.94 2.54 6.39
N ASP A 96 13.37 2.41 7.63
CA ASP A 96 14.30 1.34 8.01
C ASP A 96 13.69 -0.04 7.82
N THR A 97 12.41 -0.18 8.16
CA THR A 97 11.71 -1.46 8.03
C THR A 97 11.52 -1.82 6.56
N ARG A 98 11.19 -0.84 5.73
CA ARG A 98 11.04 -1.06 4.28
C ARG A 98 12.35 -1.57 3.68
N GLU A 99 13.46 -0.92 4.03
CA GLU A 99 14.77 -1.30 3.55
C GLU A 99 15.16 -2.70 4.04
N TYR A 100 14.89 -2.99 5.30
CA TYR A 100 15.27 -4.27 5.89
C TYR A 100 14.56 -5.46 5.22
N TYR A 101 13.24 -5.37 5.06
CA TYR A 101 12.47 -6.47 4.47
C TYR A 101 12.53 -6.49 2.96
N ASP A 102 12.66 -5.34 2.32
CA ASP A 102 12.89 -5.20 0.88
C ASP A 102 11.98 -6.11 0.05
N ILE A 103 10.67 -6.03 0.32
CA ILE A 103 9.73 -6.92 -0.39
C ILE A 103 9.66 -6.63 -1.88
N GLU A 104 10.02 -5.42 -2.29
CA GLU A 104 10.08 -5.05 -3.70
C GLU A 104 11.10 -5.89 -4.46
N HIS A 105 12.20 -6.25 -3.80
CA HIS A 105 13.24 -7.06 -4.41
C HIS A 105 12.79 -8.52 -4.58
N LEU A 106 11.93 -9.02 -3.69
CA LEU A 106 11.38 -10.36 -3.83
C LEU A 106 10.58 -10.49 -5.13
N TRP A 107 10.01 -9.40 -5.60
CA TRP A 107 9.19 -9.36 -6.80
C TRP A 107 9.85 -8.49 -7.87
N GLU A 108 11.18 -8.56 -7.99
CA GLU A 108 11.90 -7.65 -8.89
C GLU A 108 11.50 -7.84 -10.36
N ASP A 109 11.03 -9.01 -10.74
CA ASP A 109 10.59 -9.27 -12.11
C ASP A 109 9.17 -8.76 -12.40
N ALA A 110 8.43 -8.35 -11.36
CA ALA A 110 7.09 -7.84 -11.55
C ALA A 110 7.12 -6.40 -12.08
N PRO A 111 6.22 -6.04 -12.98
CA PRO A 111 6.13 -4.65 -13.43
C PRO A 111 5.82 -3.72 -12.26
N LYS A 112 6.47 -2.56 -12.22
CA LYS A 112 6.31 -1.58 -11.15
C LYS A 112 5.98 -0.22 -11.73
N THR A 113 5.08 0.49 -11.06
CA THR A 113 4.77 1.88 -11.37
C THR A 113 5.14 2.73 -10.17
N VAL A 114 6.01 3.69 -10.39
CA VAL A 114 6.42 4.62 -9.32
C VAL A 114 5.55 5.86 -9.42
N ILE A 115 4.92 6.22 -8.30
CA ILE A 115 4.10 7.43 -8.22
C ILE A 115 4.99 8.54 -7.71
N PRO A 116 5.15 9.66 -8.44
CA PRO A 116 5.98 10.76 -7.97
C PRO A 116 5.48 11.31 -6.65
N ASN A 117 6.42 11.69 -5.78
CA ASN A 117 6.06 12.30 -4.51
C ASN A 117 5.44 13.67 -4.75
N GLU A 118 4.41 13.99 -4.00
CA GLU A 118 3.79 15.31 -4.04
C GLU A 118 4.58 16.25 -3.14
N GLU A 119 4.71 17.48 -3.55
CA GLU A 119 5.42 18.48 -2.76
C GLU A 119 4.46 19.32 -1.92
#